data_7f9c5c3073ab0d4db3fb5cda0b8e6055
#
_entry.id   7f9c5c3073ab0d4db3fb5cda0b8e6055
#
_cell.length_a   1.000
_cell.length_b   1.000
_cell.length_c   1.000
_cell.angle_alpha   90.00
_cell.angle_beta   90.00
_cell.angle_gamma   90.00
#
_symmetry.space_group_name_H-M   'P 1'
#
loop_
_entity.id
_entity.type
_entity.pdbx_description
1 polymer ?
#
loop_
_entity_poly.entity_id
_entity_poly.type
_entity_poly.pdbx_seq_one_letter_code
_entity_poly.pdbx_strand_id
1 'polypeptide(L)'
;MKQYILTERAHLMCPNMHFGIKAKIDAGYDEGKFHDALRALASAHPFLKSNVAREAKSGKLYYCQHQEIKIPVFEKDNASRWQDDYSDMTRYGWDAFKKCLLKLIVYPDRESFEVIFIAHHLLGDGRSILNLVCEFANCYLSGKTPTLAEESPILSIDELPKGSQLSSVNKLIIGYANRKWKHEGHTVSYEDYRKFETEFIADNPVSYLEEVWEPRKTEEVLRKCHEHGVSLNDYLVAEMMRKEKTNRVVAAVDIRRHLSRYKVGALGNYASATAIEVSNKSEDIWNIARSVSERLKKNINNPGKLMMILACYLYMEPELIDAAAISAIGRFNSSAGKFIGSAILGYKKRNGYSVTNLGNVDNPNIVEAMFIPPASPANVKTMGVLSVNHRLKKCTAHYQ
;
A
#
# COMPACT_ATOMS: atom_id res chain seq x y z
N MET A 1 16.93 14.71 12.69
CA MET A 1 16.80 15.39 11.36
C MET A 1 15.35 15.24 10.91
N LYS A 2 14.71 16.25 10.27
CA LYS A 2 13.33 16.12 9.77
C LYS A 2 13.32 15.17 8.57
N GLN A 3 12.42 14.18 8.59
CA GLN A 3 12.16 13.27 7.46
C GLN A 3 11.01 13.86 6.63
N TYR A 4 11.33 14.44 5.48
CA TYR A 4 10.34 15.07 4.60
C TYR A 4 9.53 14.04 3.82
N ILE A 5 8.30 14.42 3.46
CA ILE A 5 7.34 13.61 2.71
C ILE A 5 7.27 14.18 1.29
N LEU A 6 7.55 13.38 0.27
CA LEU A 6 7.45 13.78 -1.12
C LEU A 6 6.71 12.72 -1.95
N THR A 7 7.30 11.56 -2.19
CA THR A 7 6.64 10.48 -2.97
C THR A 7 5.41 9.91 -2.26
N GLU A 8 5.44 9.83 -0.94
CA GLU A 8 4.32 9.39 -0.09
C GLU A 8 3.14 10.37 -0.11
N ARG A 9 3.35 11.62 -0.56
CA ARG A 9 2.31 12.65 -0.66
C ARG A 9 1.14 12.21 -1.54
N ALA A 10 1.39 11.33 -2.51
CA ALA A 10 0.35 10.70 -3.33
C ALA A 10 -0.68 9.88 -2.51
N HIS A 11 -0.34 9.51 -1.28
CA HIS A 11 -1.23 8.78 -0.37
C HIS A 11 -1.92 9.69 0.66
N LEU A 12 -1.44 10.93 0.84
CA LEU A 12 -1.93 11.82 1.89
C LEU A 12 -3.36 12.33 1.61
N MET A 13 -3.59 12.86 0.41
CA MET A 13 -4.89 13.40 0.00
C MET A 13 -5.54 12.53 -1.07
N CYS A 14 -5.57 11.23 -0.84
CA CYS A 14 -6.24 10.23 -1.65
C CYS A 14 -7.09 9.35 -0.75
N PRO A 15 -8.41 9.25 -0.93
CA PRO A 15 -9.26 8.48 -0.04
C PRO A 15 -8.99 6.98 -0.12
N ASN A 16 -9.28 6.26 0.97
CA ASN A 16 -9.10 4.81 1.11
C ASN A 16 -7.64 4.32 0.95
N MET A 17 -6.65 5.21 1.19
CA MET A 17 -5.23 4.83 1.19
C MET A 17 -4.78 4.31 2.56
N HIS A 18 -5.56 3.40 3.12
CA HIS A 18 -5.22 2.55 4.26
C HIS A 18 -5.32 1.08 3.84
N PHE A 19 -4.60 0.24 4.53
CA PHE A 19 -4.57 -1.19 4.28
C PHE A 19 -4.26 -1.93 5.58
N GLY A 20 -4.41 -3.27 5.58
CA GLY A 20 -4.20 -4.04 6.79
C GLY A 20 -3.42 -5.33 6.58
N ILE A 21 -2.78 -5.80 7.65
CA ILE A 21 -2.31 -7.17 7.79
C ILE A 21 -3.07 -7.79 8.97
N LYS A 22 -3.92 -8.78 8.68
CA LYS A 22 -4.57 -9.61 9.69
C LYS A 22 -3.69 -10.84 9.91
N ALA A 23 -3.32 -11.10 11.15
CA ALA A 23 -2.49 -12.24 11.52
C ALA A 23 -3.06 -12.97 12.73
N LYS A 24 -2.93 -14.30 12.72
CA LYS A 24 -3.20 -15.17 13.85
C LYS A 24 -1.88 -15.57 14.49
N ILE A 25 -1.69 -15.18 15.75
CA ILE A 25 -0.46 -15.40 16.51
C ILE A 25 -0.58 -16.73 17.28
N ASP A 26 0.46 -17.55 17.23
CA ASP A 26 0.50 -18.87 17.87
C ASP A 26 0.80 -18.77 19.38
N ALA A 27 -0.02 -18.03 20.07
CA ALA A 27 0.05 -17.88 21.53
C ALA A 27 -1.25 -17.29 22.10
N GLY A 28 -1.56 -17.59 23.34
CA GLY A 28 -2.64 -16.95 24.07
C GLY A 28 -2.40 -15.45 24.28
N TYR A 29 -3.50 -14.69 24.32
CA TYR A 29 -3.41 -13.25 24.52
C TYR A 29 -3.06 -12.91 25.96
N ASP A 30 -2.06 -12.05 26.12
CA ASP A 30 -1.65 -11.40 27.37
C ASP A 30 -1.48 -9.92 27.08
N GLU A 31 -2.31 -9.08 27.71
CA GLU A 31 -2.34 -7.63 27.49
C GLU A 31 -1.00 -6.96 27.80
N GLY A 32 -0.33 -7.40 28.88
CA GLY A 32 0.96 -6.85 29.30
C GLY A 32 2.05 -7.11 28.26
N LYS A 33 2.18 -8.38 27.82
CA LYS A 33 3.13 -8.76 26.75
C LYS A 33 2.80 -8.08 25.43
N PHE A 34 1.51 -7.92 25.11
CA PHE A 34 1.08 -7.24 23.89
C PHE A 34 1.57 -5.78 23.86
N HIS A 35 1.35 -5.06 24.94
CA HIS A 35 1.80 -3.68 25.05
C HIS A 35 3.32 -3.55 25.12
N ASP A 36 4.03 -4.52 25.74
CA ASP A 36 5.49 -4.55 25.77
C ASP A 36 6.07 -4.74 24.37
N ALA A 37 5.54 -5.69 23.60
CA ALA A 37 5.94 -5.91 22.21
C ALA A 37 5.69 -4.67 21.34
N LEU A 38 4.53 -4.01 21.53
CA LEU A 38 4.20 -2.80 20.79
C LEU A 38 5.12 -1.62 21.14
N ARG A 39 5.49 -1.48 22.44
CA ARG A 39 6.50 -0.49 22.87
C ARG A 39 7.87 -0.76 22.26
N ALA A 40 8.29 -2.02 22.20
CA ALA A 40 9.56 -2.42 21.58
C ALA A 40 9.59 -2.07 20.09
N LEU A 41 8.53 -2.39 19.35
CA LEU A 41 8.39 -1.97 17.94
C LEU A 41 8.45 -0.45 17.77
N ALA A 42 7.69 0.29 18.59
CA ALA A 42 7.65 1.75 18.50
C ALA A 42 9.00 2.42 18.87
N SER A 43 9.85 1.72 19.62
CA SER A 43 11.21 2.15 19.92
C SER A 43 12.17 1.87 18.76
N ALA A 44 12.00 0.75 18.07
CA ALA A 44 12.81 0.37 16.91
C ALA A 44 12.42 1.13 15.62
N HIS A 45 11.15 1.50 15.49
CA HIS A 45 10.60 2.18 14.31
C HIS A 45 10.00 3.55 14.67
N PRO A 46 10.79 4.62 14.67
CA PRO A 46 10.32 5.97 15.05
C PRO A 46 9.10 6.49 14.28
N PHE A 47 8.90 6.05 13.02
CA PHE A 47 7.72 6.42 12.24
C PHE A 47 6.40 5.94 12.86
N LEU A 48 6.41 4.89 13.67
CA LEU A 48 5.21 4.44 14.40
C LEU A 48 4.70 5.47 15.41
N LYS A 49 5.56 6.37 15.85
CA LYS A 49 5.23 7.49 16.75
C LYS A 49 5.12 8.82 16.02
N SER A 50 4.83 8.79 14.72
CA SER A 50 4.77 10.00 13.91
C SER A 50 3.36 10.29 13.41
N ASN A 51 3.09 11.58 13.25
CA ASN A 51 2.03 12.10 12.40
C ASN A 51 2.64 13.03 11.34
N VAL A 52 1.82 13.61 10.48
CA VAL A 52 2.27 14.59 9.49
C VAL A 52 2.27 15.98 10.11
N ALA A 53 3.30 16.76 9.83
CA ALA A 53 3.33 18.18 10.15
C ALA A 53 3.77 19.01 8.93
N ARG A 54 3.37 20.28 8.91
CA ARG A 54 3.76 21.25 7.88
C ARG A 54 4.80 22.22 8.46
N GLU A 55 5.88 22.42 7.74
CA GLU A 55 6.89 23.40 8.10
C GLU A 55 6.39 24.81 7.77
N ALA A 56 6.34 25.71 8.77
CA ALA A 56 5.73 27.03 8.63
C ALA A 56 6.36 27.91 7.54
N LYS A 57 7.70 27.86 7.37
CA LYS A 57 8.42 28.71 6.41
C LYS A 57 8.36 28.19 4.97
N SER A 58 8.51 26.89 4.78
CA SER A 58 8.65 26.29 3.44
C SER A 58 7.37 25.62 2.92
N GLY A 59 6.38 25.39 3.80
CA GLY A 59 5.18 24.62 3.48
C GLY A 59 5.42 23.13 3.29
N LYS A 60 6.66 22.65 3.42
CA LYS A 60 7.02 21.23 3.24
C LYS A 60 6.40 20.37 4.33
N LEU A 61 5.95 19.18 3.95
CA LEU A 61 5.43 18.18 4.88
C LEU A 61 6.56 17.28 5.38
N TYR A 62 6.48 16.88 6.64
CA TYR A 62 7.45 15.98 7.26
C TYR A 62 6.78 15.09 8.32
N TYR A 63 7.42 13.96 8.65
CA TYR A 63 7.02 13.13 9.78
C TYR A 63 7.43 13.79 11.08
N CYS A 64 6.45 14.15 11.90
CA CYS A 64 6.66 14.72 13.21
C CYS A 64 6.60 13.61 14.26
N GLN A 65 7.75 13.27 14.84
CA GLN A 65 7.85 12.25 15.87
C GLN A 65 7.42 12.81 17.22
N HIS A 66 6.68 12.04 17.98
CA HIS A 66 6.21 12.37 19.33
C HIS A 66 6.60 11.28 20.29
N GLN A 67 7.15 11.65 21.45
CA GLN A 67 7.55 10.67 22.47
C GLN A 67 6.35 9.93 23.09
N GLU A 68 5.18 10.60 23.17
CA GLU A 68 3.99 10.12 23.86
C GLU A 68 2.85 9.64 22.95
N ILE A 69 3.04 9.57 21.64
CA ILE A 69 2.00 9.02 20.76
C ILE A 69 1.77 7.56 21.14
N LYS A 70 0.52 7.26 21.54
CA LYS A 70 0.04 5.89 21.74
C LYS A 70 -0.54 5.37 20.43
N ILE A 71 -0.11 4.20 20.03
CA ILE A 71 -0.75 3.45 18.94
C ILE A 71 -2.10 2.96 19.47
N PRO A 72 -3.24 3.35 18.84
CA PRO A 72 -4.55 2.90 19.31
C PRO A 72 -4.71 1.39 19.14
N VAL A 73 -5.17 0.72 20.19
CA VAL A 73 -5.51 -0.71 20.19
C VAL A 73 -6.98 -0.83 20.57
N PHE A 74 -7.74 -1.59 19.78
CA PHE A 74 -9.17 -1.83 19.95
C PHE A 74 -9.41 -3.31 20.13
N GLU A 75 -9.86 -3.72 21.32
CA GLU A 75 -10.27 -5.09 21.58
C GLU A 75 -11.67 -5.37 21.02
N LYS A 76 -11.85 -6.54 20.46
CA LYS A 76 -13.09 -7.02 19.85
C LYS A 76 -13.27 -8.50 20.18
N ASP A 77 -14.52 -8.93 20.32
CA ASP A 77 -14.86 -10.26 20.85
C ASP A 77 -14.89 -11.35 19.76
N ASN A 78 -15.05 -10.97 18.49
CA ASN A 78 -15.32 -11.96 17.43
C ASN A 78 -14.55 -11.66 16.12
N ALA A 79 -13.47 -12.40 15.91
CA ALA A 79 -12.64 -12.29 14.70
C ALA A 79 -13.37 -12.64 13.39
N SER A 80 -14.50 -13.38 13.42
CA SER A 80 -15.29 -13.68 12.22
C SER A 80 -15.98 -12.44 11.64
N ARG A 81 -16.07 -11.36 12.40
CA ARG A 81 -16.63 -10.06 11.99
C ARG A 81 -15.56 -9.03 11.60
N TRP A 82 -14.38 -9.47 11.30
CA TRP A 82 -13.25 -8.57 11.02
C TRP A 82 -13.53 -7.54 9.91
N GLN A 83 -14.34 -7.88 8.89
CA GLN A 83 -14.69 -6.94 7.81
C GLN A 83 -15.50 -5.76 8.34
N ASP A 84 -16.45 -6.00 9.23
CA ASP A 84 -17.27 -4.97 9.87
C ASP A 84 -16.39 -4.08 10.74
N ASP A 85 -15.57 -4.68 11.60
CA ASP A 85 -14.68 -3.98 12.50
C ASP A 85 -13.63 -3.15 11.73
N TYR A 86 -13.06 -3.70 10.66
CA TYR A 86 -12.13 -2.98 9.79
C TYR A 86 -12.80 -1.78 9.11
N SER A 87 -14.01 -1.99 8.58
CA SER A 87 -14.81 -0.93 7.95
C SER A 87 -15.17 0.17 8.94
N ASP A 88 -15.57 -0.20 10.16
CA ASP A 88 -15.86 0.77 11.23
C ASP A 88 -14.63 1.60 11.61
N MET A 89 -13.45 1.00 11.67
CA MET A 89 -12.20 1.71 11.98
C MET A 89 -11.75 2.65 10.88
N THR A 90 -12.21 2.47 9.64
CA THR A 90 -11.75 3.21 8.47
C THR A 90 -12.81 4.10 7.84
N ARG A 91 -14.09 3.98 8.21
CA ARG A 91 -15.24 4.69 7.61
C ARG A 91 -15.18 6.23 7.64
N TYR A 92 -14.40 6.81 8.55
CA TYR A 92 -14.21 8.28 8.62
C TYR A 92 -12.88 8.74 8.02
N GLY A 93 -12.21 7.86 7.26
CA GLY A 93 -10.88 8.12 6.74
C GLY A 93 -9.82 8.27 7.84
N TRP A 94 -8.77 9.02 7.57
CA TRP A 94 -7.60 9.10 8.45
C TRP A 94 -7.07 10.50 8.64
N ASP A 95 -7.12 11.04 9.84
CA ASP A 95 -6.52 12.35 10.15
C ASP A 95 -5.01 12.20 10.40
N ALA A 96 -4.24 12.22 9.30
CA ALA A 96 -2.80 12.03 9.34
C ALA A 96 -2.04 13.16 10.06
N PHE A 97 -2.65 14.34 10.23
CA PHE A 97 -2.03 15.45 10.97
C PHE A 97 -2.23 15.37 12.48
N LYS A 98 -3.26 14.64 12.93
CA LYS A 98 -3.58 14.58 14.37
C LYS A 98 -3.37 13.21 14.98
N LYS A 99 -3.33 12.15 14.16
CA LYS A 99 -3.35 10.77 14.65
C LYS A 99 -2.12 9.99 14.20
N CYS A 100 -1.78 8.97 14.99
CA CYS A 100 -0.79 7.97 14.62
C CYS A 100 -1.19 7.29 13.30
N LEU A 101 -0.20 6.93 12.48
CA LEU A 101 -0.41 6.31 11.16
C LEU A 101 -0.66 4.79 11.23
N LEU A 102 -0.76 4.23 12.44
CA LEU A 102 -1.07 2.83 12.73
C LEU A 102 -2.20 2.74 13.74
N LYS A 103 -3.11 1.77 13.56
CA LYS A 103 -4.14 1.34 14.53
C LYS A 103 -4.13 -0.18 14.58
N LEU A 104 -4.49 -0.76 15.71
CA LEU A 104 -4.63 -2.20 15.85
C LEU A 104 -6.05 -2.58 16.30
N ILE A 105 -6.55 -3.68 15.73
CA ILE A 105 -7.69 -4.41 16.30
C ILE A 105 -7.13 -5.71 16.83
N VAL A 106 -7.48 -6.10 18.05
CA VAL A 106 -7.09 -7.38 18.61
C VAL A 106 -8.34 -8.17 19.00
N TYR A 107 -8.31 -9.46 18.75
CA TYR A 107 -9.32 -10.45 19.13
C TYR A 107 -8.67 -11.41 20.11
N PRO A 108 -8.81 -11.16 21.43
CA PRO A 108 -8.21 -12.01 22.44
C PRO A 108 -8.72 -13.44 22.39
N ASP A 109 -7.81 -14.39 22.55
CA ASP A 109 -8.12 -15.80 22.68
C ASP A 109 -7.06 -16.48 23.57
N ARG A 110 -7.42 -17.61 24.20
CA ARG A 110 -6.55 -18.30 25.17
C ARG A 110 -5.45 -19.12 24.53
N GLU A 111 -5.67 -19.61 23.31
CA GLU A 111 -4.74 -20.48 22.60
C GLU A 111 -3.98 -19.72 21.53
N SER A 112 -4.70 -18.93 20.72
CA SER A 112 -4.11 -18.17 19.60
C SER A 112 -4.96 -16.95 19.26
N PHE A 113 -4.46 -15.77 19.54
CA PHE A 113 -5.19 -14.52 19.27
C PHE A 113 -5.00 -13.99 17.86
N GLU A 114 -5.97 -13.23 17.37
CA GLU A 114 -5.84 -12.55 16.09
C GLU A 114 -5.63 -11.05 16.27
N VAL A 115 -4.86 -10.46 15.36
CA VAL A 115 -4.59 -9.02 15.35
C VAL A 115 -4.63 -8.47 13.93
N ILE A 116 -5.21 -7.28 13.76
CA ILE A 116 -5.16 -6.54 12.49
C ILE A 116 -4.33 -5.27 12.69
N PHE A 117 -3.21 -5.17 11.98
CA PHE A 117 -2.45 -3.95 11.85
C PHE A 117 -3.03 -3.13 10.71
N ILE A 118 -3.70 -2.03 11.00
CA ILE A 118 -4.27 -1.12 10.02
C ILE A 118 -3.34 0.07 9.88
N ALA A 119 -2.74 0.25 8.71
CA ALA A 119 -1.78 1.31 8.44
C ALA A 119 -2.31 2.30 7.40
N HIS A 120 -2.08 3.59 7.62
CA HIS A 120 -2.15 4.57 6.54
C HIS A 120 -0.94 4.39 5.62
N HIS A 121 -1.14 4.51 4.31
CA HIS A 121 -0.09 4.23 3.32
C HIS A 121 1.10 5.23 3.39
N LEU A 122 0.97 6.33 4.13
CA LEU A 122 2.09 7.19 4.50
C LEU A 122 3.13 6.47 5.37
N LEU A 123 2.71 5.51 6.20
CA LEU A 123 3.62 4.79 7.11
C LEU A 123 4.56 3.85 6.35
N GLY A 124 4.07 3.27 5.26
CA GLY A 124 4.84 2.32 4.47
C GLY A 124 3.98 1.52 3.51
N ASP A 125 4.61 0.60 2.79
CA ASP A 125 3.96 -0.35 1.91
C ASP A 125 3.57 -1.66 2.64
N GLY A 126 2.85 -2.53 1.93
CA GLY A 126 2.38 -3.80 2.49
C GLY A 126 3.51 -4.68 3.03
N ARG A 127 4.68 -4.69 2.38
CA ARG A 127 5.84 -5.48 2.85
C ARG A 127 6.44 -4.92 4.13
N SER A 128 6.50 -3.59 4.26
CA SER A 128 6.95 -2.93 5.50
C SER A 128 6.06 -3.31 6.68
N ILE A 129 4.74 -3.27 6.51
CA ILE A 129 3.81 -3.62 7.59
C ILE A 129 3.81 -5.13 7.87
N LEU A 130 3.97 -5.97 6.85
CA LEU A 130 4.14 -7.41 7.05
C LEU A 130 5.39 -7.74 7.88
N ASN A 131 6.51 -7.08 7.60
CA ASN A 131 7.74 -7.23 8.40
C ASN A 131 7.50 -6.79 9.85
N LEU A 132 6.77 -5.69 10.06
CA LEU A 132 6.40 -5.20 11.39
C LEU A 132 5.56 -6.21 12.17
N VAL A 133 4.60 -6.89 11.51
CA VAL A 133 3.79 -7.96 12.11
C VAL A 133 4.67 -9.16 12.49
N CYS A 134 5.63 -9.55 11.65
CA CYS A 134 6.58 -10.62 11.97
C CYS A 134 7.47 -10.26 13.15
N GLU A 135 7.97 -9.03 13.22
CA GLU A 135 8.75 -8.55 14.36
C GLU A 135 7.92 -8.50 15.65
N PHE A 136 6.65 -8.08 15.56
CA PHE A 136 5.72 -8.10 16.67
C PHE A 136 5.53 -9.52 17.22
N ALA A 137 5.23 -10.50 16.33
CA ALA A 137 5.04 -11.90 16.74
C ALA A 137 6.30 -12.47 17.41
N ASN A 138 7.48 -12.18 16.85
CA ASN A 138 8.75 -12.61 17.43
C ASN A 138 9.03 -11.94 18.78
N CYS A 139 8.74 -10.65 18.92
CA CYS A 139 8.91 -9.93 20.18
C CYS A 139 7.93 -10.45 21.25
N TYR A 140 6.67 -10.65 20.90
CA TYR A 140 5.62 -11.14 21.79
C TYR A 140 5.92 -12.55 22.34
N LEU A 141 6.36 -13.48 21.48
CA LEU A 141 6.60 -14.86 21.92
C LEU A 141 7.97 -15.05 22.57
N SER A 142 9.02 -14.43 22.04
CA SER A 142 10.41 -14.69 22.46
C SER A 142 11.08 -13.53 23.17
N GLY A 143 10.42 -12.38 23.31
CA GLY A 143 11.02 -11.16 23.84
C GLY A 143 12.15 -10.58 22.97
N LYS A 144 12.30 -11.06 21.73
CA LYS A 144 13.33 -10.58 20.81
C LYS A 144 13.09 -9.13 20.42
N THR A 145 13.95 -8.24 20.86
CA THR A 145 13.85 -6.82 20.53
C THR A 145 14.10 -6.61 19.03
N PRO A 146 13.23 -5.86 18.33
CA PRO A 146 13.44 -5.49 16.93
C PRO A 146 14.73 -4.67 16.76
N THR A 147 15.37 -4.82 15.60
CA THR A 147 16.57 -4.03 15.28
C THR A 147 16.17 -2.65 14.81
N LEU A 148 16.77 -1.61 15.40
CA LEU A 148 16.58 -0.23 14.94
C LEU A 148 17.05 -0.11 13.48
N ALA A 149 16.16 0.33 12.61
CA ALA A 149 16.47 0.62 11.22
C ALA A 149 16.23 2.10 10.92
N GLU A 150 17.15 2.70 10.17
CA GLU A 150 17.03 4.08 9.73
C GLU A 150 16.03 4.16 8.58
N GLU A 151 14.96 4.90 8.79
CA GLU A 151 13.91 5.14 7.80
C GLU A 151 14.31 6.29 6.89
N SER A 152 14.17 6.09 5.57
CA SER A 152 14.70 7.04 4.58
C SER A 152 13.73 7.19 3.41
N PRO A 153 12.79 8.17 3.47
CA PRO A 153 11.90 8.50 2.36
C PRO A 153 12.66 8.92 1.10
N ILE A 154 12.09 8.65 -0.07
CA ILE A 154 12.67 9.02 -1.37
C ILE A 154 12.32 10.48 -1.66
N LEU A 155 13.34 11.33 -1.75
CA LEU A 155 13.19 12.79 -1.89
C LEU A 155 13.77 13.35 -3.19
N SER A 156 14.58 12.57 -3.92
CA SER A 156 15.24 13.00 -5.14
C SER A 156 15.26 11.90 -6.20
N ILE A 157 15.25 12.33 -7.46
CA ILE A 157 15.41 11.42 -8.61
C ILE A 157 16.78 10.74 -8.61
N ASP A 158 17.79 11.34 -8.00
CA ASP A 158 19.15 10.82 -7.90
C ASP A 158 19.25 9.63 -6.91
N GLU A 159 18.24 9.45 -6.08
CA GLU A 159 18.13 8.31 -5.17
C GLU A 159 17.55 7.06 -5.87
N LEU A 160 17.00 7.23 -7.06
CA LEU A 160 16.50 6.14 -7.89
C LEU A 160 17.63 5.56 -8.77
N PRO A 161 17.49 4.31 -9.26
CA PRO A 161 18.47 3.71 -10.16
C PRO A 161 18.74 4.54 -11.41
N LYS A 162 19.94 4.46 -11.94
CA LYS A 162 20.29 5.10 -13.24
C LYS A 162 19.28 4.67 -14.32
N GLY A 163 18.83 5.62 -15.14
CA GLY A 163 17.82 5.39 -16.16
C GLY A 163 16.38 5.56 -15.71
N SER A 164 16.15 5.96 -14.45
CA SER A 164 14.81 6.24 -13.89
C SER A 164 14.24 7.60 -14.28
N GLN A 165 15.02 8.46 -14.94
CA GLN A 165 14.53 9.77 -15.36
C GLN A 165 13.35 9.65 -16.32
N LEU A 166 12.42 10.59 -16.21
CA LEU A 166 11.31 10.70 -17.14
C LEU A 166 11.79 10.98 -18.56
N SER A 167 11.10 10.40 -19.55
CA SER A 167 11.28 10.78 -20.93
C SER A 167 11.01 12.26 -21.16
N SER A 168 11.58 12.84 -22.23
CA SER A 168 11.34 14.25 -22.58
C SER A 168 9.85 14.57 -22.72
N VAL A 169 9.07 13.65 -23.28
CA VAL A 169 7.61 13.79 -23.41
C VAL A 169 6.93 13.87 -22.05
N ASN A 170 7.25 12.95 -21.14
CA ASN A 170 6.67 12.96 -19.78
C ASN A 170 7.07 14.20 -18.99
N LYS A 171 8.32 14.67 -19.13
CA LYS A 171 8.78 15.93 -18.55
C LYS A 171 7.98 17.14 -19.07
N LEU A 172 7.70 17.19 -20.38
CA LEU A 172 6.87 18.25 -20.97
C LEU A 172 5.43 18.22 -20.44
N ILE A 173 4.82 17.03 -20.35
CA ILE A 173 3.46 16.86 -19.83
C ILE A 173 3.36 17.31 -18.38
N ILE A 174 4.27 16.84 -17.51
CA ILE A 174 4.27 17.23 -16.09
C ILE A 174 4.67 18.71 -15.93
N GLY A 175 5.64 19.19 -16.70
CA GLY A 175 6.03 20.61 -16.70
C GLY A 175 4.88 21.54 -17.13
N TYR A 176 4.04 21.12 -18.07
CA TYR A 176 2.81 21.84 -18.42
C TYR A 176 1.83 21.88 -17.24
N ALA A 177 1.59 20.74 -16.60
CA ALA A 177 0.68 20.65 -15.45
C ALA A 177 1.18 21.49 -14.27
N ASN A 178 2.50 21.47 -13.98
CA ASN A 178 3.12 22.30 -12.93
C ASN A 178 2.95 23.80 -13.21
N ARG A 179 3.21 24.26 -14.46
CA ARG A 179 3.00 25.68 -14.83
C ARG A 179 1.54 26.09 -14.69
N LYS A 180 0.63 25.23 -15.12
CA LYS A 180 -0.80 25.47 -15.03
C LYS A 180 -1.25 25.55 -13.57
N TRP A 181 -0.78 24.66 -12.70
CA TRP A 181 -1.04 24.70 -11.26
C TRP A 181 -0.59 26.02 -10.63
N LYS A 182 0.65 26.45 -10.92
CA LYS A 182 1.17 27.72 -10.43
C LYS A 182 0.35 28.93 -10.91
N HIS A 183 -0.12 28.90 -12.15
CA HIS A 183 -0.97 29.97 -12.70
C HIS A 183 -2.37 29.98 -12.07
N GLU A 184 -2.93 28.81 -11.73
CA GLU A 184 -4.22 28.70 -11.05
C GLU A 184 -4.15 29.31 -9.62
N GLY A 185 -2.99 29.32 -8.98
CA GLY A 185 -2.78 29.89 -7.65
C GLY A 185 -3.58 29.21 -6.54
N HIS A 186 -3.97 27.94 -6.75
CA HIS A 186 -4.81 27.20 -5.80
C HIS A 186 -3.98 26.55 -4.70
N THR A 187 -4.61 26.37 -3.54
CA THR A 187 -4.15 25.53 -2.46
C THR A 187 -5.30 24.65 -2.02
N VAL A 188 -5.06 23.35 -1.84
CA VAL A 188 -6.04 22.44 -1.23
C VAL A 188 -5.80 22.45 0.26
N SER A 189 -6.81 22.88 1.04
CA SER A 189 -6.70 22.74 2.49
C SER A 189 -6.91 21.29 2.89
N TYR A 190 -6.19 20.85 3.93
CA TYR A 190 -6.39 19.49 4.44
C TYR A 190 -7.78 19.31 5.07
N GLU A 191 -8.37 20.36 5.59
CA GLU A 191 -9.72 20.33 6.12
C GLU A 191 -10.77 20.08 5.01
N ASP A 192 -10.64 20.74 3.86
CA ASP A 192 -11.52 20.49 2.71
C ASP A 192 -11.35 19.09 2.16
N TYR A 193 -10.10 18.59 2.13
CA TYR A 193 -9.85 17.19 1.78
C TYR A 193 -10.53 16.23 2.76
N ARG A 194 -10.47 16.48 4.08
CA ARG A 194 -11.10 15.63 5.09
C ARG A 194 -12.62 15.57 4.95
N LYS A 195 -13.26 16.69 4.63
CA LYS A 195 -14.72 16.71 4.32
C LYS A 195 -15.00 15.86 3.07
N PHE A 196 -14.24 16.09 2.01
CA PHE A 196 -14.33 15.28 0.79
C PHE A 196 -14.11 13.79 1.04
N GLU A 197 -13.07 13.42 1.78
CA GLU A 197 -12.76 12.02 2.09
C GLU A 197 -13.91 11.33 2.83
N THR A 198 -14.50 12.00 3.83
CA THR A 198 -15.62 11.46 4.60
C THR A 198 -16.84 11.23 3.72
N GLU A 199 -17.21 12.20 2.87
CA GLU A 199 -18.29 12.07 1.92
C GLU A 199 -18.00 10.96 0.88
N PHE A 200 -16.78 10.94 0.33
CA PHE A 200 -16.38 9.94 -0.66
C PHE A 200 -16.49 8.51 -0.10
N ILE A 201 -16.02 8.27 1.12
CA ILE A 201 -16.08 6.94 1.75
C ILE A 201 -17.53 6.54 2.02
N ALA A 202 -18.38 7.47 2.47
CA ALA A 202 -19.79 7.21 2.72
C ALA A 202 -20.55 6.86 1.42
N ASP A 203 -20.27 7.58 0.32
CA ASP A 203 -20.90 7.37 -0.99
C ASP A 203 -20.34 6.16 -1.76
N ASN A 204 -19.19 5.63 -1.34
CA ASN A 204 -18.47 4.57 -2.03
C ASN A 204 -18.02 3.48 -1.04
N PRO A 205 -18.95 2.69 -0.50
CA PRO A 205 -18.61 1.61 0.43
C PRO A 205 -17.74 0.56 -0.24
N VAL A 206 -16.81 0.00 0.55
CA VAL A 206 -15.86 -1.02 0.10
C VAL A 206 -16.24 -2.34 0.76
N SER A 207 -16.29 -3.40 -0.04
CA SER A 207 -16.41 -4.78 0.44
C SER A 207 -15.10 -5.52 0.30
N TYR A 208 -14.86 -6.47 1.21
CA TYR A 208 -13.67 -7.30 1.25
C TYR A 208 -14.07 -8.77 1.11
N LEU A 209 -13.58 -9.42 0.05
CA LEU A 209 -13.82 -10.86 -0.21
C LEU A 209 -12.55 -11.64 0.11
N GLU A 210 -12.67 -12.61 0.99
CA GLU A 210 -11.59 -13.52 1.37
C GLU A 210 -11.70 -14.83 0.59
N GLU A 211 -10.56 -15.33 0.07
CA GLU A 211 -10.40 -16.66 -0.49
C GLU A 211 -9.16 -17.31 0.12
N VAL A 212 -9.30 -18.51 0.62
CA VAL A 212 -8.21 -19.29 1.24
C VAL A 212 -7.84 -20.46 0.33
N TRP A 213 -6.54 -20.60 0.09
CA TRP A 213 -5.97 -21.80 -0.50
C TRP A 213 -5.20 -22.56 0.56
N GLU A 214 -5.69 -23.75 0.88
CA GLU A 214 -4.98 -24.66 1.76
C GLU A 214 -3.64 -25.06 1.15
N PRO A 215 -2.65 -25.50 1.94
CA PRO A 215 -1.31 -25.82 1.47
C PRO A 215 -1.29 -26.71 0.23
N ARG A 216 -2.09 -27.78 0.22
CA ARG A 216 -2.20 -28.70 -0.93
C ARG A 216 -2.60 -27.99 -2.23
N LYS A 217 -3.57 -27.06 -2.18
CA LYS A 217 -3.99 -26.29 -3.36
C LYS A 217 -2.89 -25.31 -3.79
N THR A 218 -2.25 -24.66 -2.81
CA THR A 218 -1.14 -23.74 -3.09
C THR A 218 0.01 -24.44 -3.79
N GLU A 219 0.43 -25.60 -3.27
CA GLU A 219 1.48 -26.43 -3.86
C GLU A 219 1.12 -26.91 -5.27
N GLU A 220 -0.12 -27.36 -5.49
CA GLU A 220 -0.59 -27.78 -6.82
C GLU A 220 -0.48 -26.63 -7.84
N VAL A 221 -0.92 -25.41 -7.46
CA VAL A 221 -0.85 -24.25 -8.36
C VAL A 221 0.61 -23.84 -8.59
N LEU A 222 1.46 -23.85 -7.57
CA LEU A 222 2.88 -23.56 -7.70
C LEU A 222 3.58 -24.54 -8.64
N ARG A 223 3.29 -25.85 -8.52
CA ARG A 223 3.83 -26.88 -9.42
C ARG A 223 3.39 -26.61 -10.86
N LYS A 224 2.12 -26.33 -11.10
CA LYS A 224 1.62 -25.97 -12.45
C LYS A 224 2.26 -24.70 -12.99
N CYS A 225 2.44 -23.68 -12.15
CA CYS A 225 3.19 -22.48 -12.54
C CYS A 225 4.60 -22.81 -13.03
N HIS A 226 5.31 -23.67 -12.28
CA HIS A 226 6.64 -24.13 -12.66
C HIS A 226 6.64 -24.91 -13.97
N GLU A 227 5.70 -25.84 -14.18
CA GLU A 227 5.52 -26.61 -15.42
C GLU A 227 5.28 -25.71 -16.64
N HIS A 228 4.60 -24.58 -16.46
CA HIS A 228 4.34 -23.61 -17.51
C HIS A 228 5.38 -22.46 -17.61
N GLY A 229 6.45 -22.49 -16.78
CA GLY A 229 7.53 -21.50 -16.79
C GLY A 229 7.12 -20.09 -16.35
N VAL A 230 6.09 -19.98 -15.49
CA VAL A 230 5.56 -18.72 -14.96
C VAL A 230 5.62 -18.68 -13.44
N SER A 231 5.60 -17.48 -12.87
CA SER A 231 5.51 -17.31 -11.41
C SER A 231 4.05 -17.36 -10.94
N LEU A 232 3.85 -17.58 -9.65
CA LEU A 232 2.52 -17.45 -9.02
C LEU A 232 1.94 -16.06 -9.27
N ASN A 233 2.75 -15.01 -9.22
CA ASN A 233 2.30 -13.65 -9.48
C ASN A 233 1.78 -13.48 -10.94
N ASP A 234 2.47 -14.07 -11.92
CA ASP A 234 2.02 -14.04 -13.31
C ASP A 234 0.68 -14.74 -13.48
N TYR A 235 0.50 -15.89 -12.79
CA TYR A 235 -0.76 -16.63 -12.78
C TYR A 235 -1.89 -15.81 -12.14
N LEU A 236 -1.67 -15.18 -10.97
CA LEU A 236 -2.68 -14.38 -10.28
C LEU A 236 -3.12 -13.15 -11.09
N VAL A 237 -2.18 -12.50 -11.79
CA VAL A 237 -2.49 -11.41 -12.72
C VAL A 237 -3.31 -11.93 -13.90
N ALA A 238 -2.96 -13.09 -14.46
CA ALA A 238 -3.72 -13.73 -15.55
C ALA A 238 -5.11 -14.17 -15.08
N GLU A 239 -5.25 -14.68 -13.86
CA GLU A 239 -6.53 -15.03 -13.22
C GLU A 239 -7.44 -13.79 -13.13
N MET A 240 -6.90 -12.65 -12.65
CA MET A 240 -7.61 -11.38 -12.61
C MET A 240 -8.04 -10.92 -14.01
N MET A 241 -7.14 -10.96 -14.99
CA MET A 241 -7.45 -10.57 -16.37
C MET A 241 -8.59 -11.40 -16.95
N ARG A 242 -8.54 -12.72 -16.78
CA ARG A 242 -9.56 -13.63 -17.27
C ARG A 242 -10.91 -13.45 -16.57
N LYS A 243 -10.90 -13.38 -15.22
CA LYS A 243 -12.11 -13.24 -14.41
C LYS A 243 -12.84 -11.93 -14.68
N GLU A 244 -12.11 -10.85 -14.79
CA GLU A 244 -12.65 -9.51 -14.96
C GLU A 244 -12.75 -9.08 -16.43
N LYS A 245 -12.40 -9.97 -17.37
CA LYS A 245 -12.42 -9.71 -18.84
C LYS A 245 -11.67 -8.43 -19.21
N THR A 246 -10.54 -8.18 -18.54
CA THR A 246 -9.68 -7.01 -18.77
C THR A 246 -8.37 -7.42 -19.42
N ASN A 247 -7.83 -6.56 -20.26
CA ASN A 247 -6.50 -6.73 -20.85
C ASN A 247 -5.40 -5.96 -20.10
N ARG A 248 -5.78 -5.26 -19.01
CA ARG A 248 -4.85 -4.41 -18.25
C ARG A 248 -5.03 -4.61 -16.75
N VAL A 249 -3.94 -4.95 -16.08
CA VAL A 249 -3.85 -5.06 -14.61
C VAL A 249 -2.60 -4.31 -14.14
N VAL A 250 -2.68 -3.63 -13.02
CA VAL A 250 -1.53 -3.01 -12.36
C VAL A 250 -0.98 -3.99 -11.32
N ALA A 251 0.32 -4.28 -11.37
CA ALA A 251 1.01 -5.07 -10.36
C ALA A 251 1.93 -4.18 -9.51
N ALA A 252 1.87 -4.36 -8.19
CA ALA A 252 2.86 -3.80 -7.29
C ALA A 252 4.17 -4.58 -7.40
N VAL A 253 5.30 -3.88 -7.38
CA VAL A 253 6.64 -4.45 -7.47
C VAL A 253 7.49 -3.90 -6.34
N ASP A 254 8.09 -4.79 -5.54
CA ASP A 254 9.07 -4.43 -4.52
C ASP A 254 10.36 -3.92 -5.18
N ILE A 255 10.73 -2.69 -4.86
CA ILE A 255 11.92 -2.04 -5.43
C ILE A 255 13.10 -1.95 -4.45
N ARG A 256 12.98 -2.51 -3.25
CA ARG A 256 14.03 -2.42 -2.21
C ARG A 256 15.42 -2.78 -2.71
N ARG A 257 15.53 -3.86 -3.49
CA ARG A 257 16.80 -4.31 -4.09
C ARG A 257 17.42 -3.33 -5.09
N HIS A 258 16.64 -2.36 -5.57
CA HIS A 258 17.08 -1.34 -6.52
C HIS A 258 17.46 -0.02 -5.85
N LEU A 259 17.23 0.12 -4.53
CA LEU A 259 17.46 1.34 -3.78
C LEU A 259 18.70 1.17 -2.89
N SER A 260 19.80 1.84 -3.25
CA SER A 260 21.07 1.74 -2.50
C SER A 260 20.96 2.25 -1.06
N ARG A 261 20.03 3.15 -0.78
CA ARG A 261 19.77 3.71 0.55
C ARG A 261 18.88 2.85 1.43
N TYR A 262 18.21 1.84 0.87
CA TYR A 262 17.34 1.00 1.67
C TYR A 262 18.15 0.24 2.73
N LYS A 263 17.69 0.32 3.97
CA LYS A 263 18.19 -0.47 5.10
C LYS A 263 17.22 -1.59 5.41
N VAL A 264 17.74 -2.80 5.59
CA VAL A 264 16.90 -3.97 5.93
C VAL A 264 16.13 -3.68 7.22
N GLY A 265 14.84 -3.91 7.20
CA GLY A 265 13.94 -3.60 8.32
C GLY A 265 13.37 -2.19 8.32
N ALA A 266 13.89 -1.26 7.52
CA ALA A 266 13.36 0.11 7.46
C ALA A 266 11.88 0.13 7.05
N LEU A 267 11.09 0.90 7.79
CA LEU A 267 9.69 1.17 7.52
C LEU A 267 9.57 2.27 6.47
N GLY A 268 8.70 2.11 5.49
CA GLY A 268 8.51 3.10 4.42
C GLY A 268 7.93 2.52 3.13
N ASN A 269 7.77 3.36 2.11
CA ASN A 269 7.23 2.97 0.81
C ASN A 269 8.36 2.65 -0.16
N TYR A 270 8.61 1.37 -0.35
CA TYR A 270 9.63 0.83 -1.25
C TYR A 270 9.00 -0.07 -2.31
N ALA A 271 7.79 0.25 -2.71
CA ALA A 271 7.08 -0.40 -3.80
C ALA A 271 6.85 0.59 -4.95
N SER A 272 6.87 0.08 -6.17
CA SER A 272 6.41 0.78 -7.36
C SER A 272 5.25 0.02 -7.98
N ALA A 273 4.57 0.63 -8.94
CA ALA A 273 3.47 0.02 -9.66
C ALA A 273 3.77 -0.02 -11.14
N THR A 274 3.50 -1.16 -11.79
CA THR A 274 3.65 -1.30 -13.24
C THR A 274 2.37 -1.80 -13.88
N ALA A 275 1.94 -1.15 -14.96
CA ALA A 275 0.81 -1.60 -15.75
C ALA A 275 1.26 -2.74 -16.69
N ILE A 276 0.52 -3.83 -16.65
CA ILE A 276 0.70 -4.99 -17.50
C ILE A 276 -0.47 -5.00 -18.48
N GLU A 277 -0.18 -4.87 -19.77
CA GLU A 277 -1.17 -4.94 -20.84
C GLU A 277 -0.86 -6.14 -21.72
N VAL A 278 -1.87 -7.01 -21.91
CA VAL A 278 -1.78 -8.22 -22.70
C VAL A 278 -2.89 -8.23 -23.72
N SER A 279 -2.52 -8.23 -24.99
CA SER A 279 -3.49 -8.28 -26.11
C SER A 279 -3.96 -9.72 -26.42
N ASN A 280 -3.52 -10.70 -25.63
CA ASN A 280 -3.82 -12.10 -25.86
C ASN A 280 -5.29 -12.39 -25.56
N LYS A 281 -6.05 -12.80 -26.60
CA LYS A 281 -7.44 -13.20 -26.50
C LYS A 281 -7.61 -14.70 -26.18
N SER A 282 -6.54 -15.38 -25.79
CA SER A 282 -6.60 -16.79 -25.42
C SER A 282 -7.49 -17.02 -24.21
N GLU A 283 -8.32 -18.05 -24.23
CA GLU A 283 -9.08 -18.51 -23.07
C GLU A 283 -8.23 -19.35 -22.11
N ASP A 284 -7.09 -19.86 -22.59
CA ASP A 284 -6.14 -20.60 -21.76
C ASP A 284 -5.35 -19.66 -20.85
N ILE A 285 -5.52 -19.86 -19.54
CA ILE A 285 -4.88 -19.06 -18.48
C ILE A 285 -3.35 -19.11 -18.57
N TRP A 286 -2.76 -20.20 -18.99
CA TRP A 286 -1.31 -20.36 -19.07
C TRP A 286 -0.70 -19.55 -20.19
N ASN A 287 -1.41 -19.40 -21.32
CA ASN A 287 -1.01 -18.50 -22.40
C ASN A 287 -1.07 -17.05 -21.96
N ILE A 288 -2.10 -16.66 -21.21
CA ILE A 288 -2.18 -15.32 -20.63
C ILE A 288 -1.04 -15.12 -19.63
N ALA A 289 -0.81 -16.07 -18.72
CA ALA A 289 0.24 -15.98 -17.70
C ALA A 289 1.65 -15.87 -18.30
N ARG A 290 1.96 -16.58 -19.40
CA ARG A 290 3.23 -16.41 -20.12
C ARG A 290 3.38 -15.00 -20.69
N SER A 291 2.33 -14.47 -21.33
CA SER A 291 2.34 -13.10 -21.85
C SER A 291 2.50 -12.06 -20.74
N VAL A 292 1.87 -12.28 -19.56
CA VAL A 292 2.06 -11.47 -18.35
C VAL A 292 3.51 -11.53 -17.88
N SER A 293 4.10 -12.74 -17.79
CA SER A 293 5.49 -12.94 -17.36
C SER A 293 6.48 -12.17 -18.22
N GLU A 294 6.34 -12.28 -19.55
CA GLU A 294 7.19 -11.57 -20.52
C GLU A 294 7.08 -10.05 -20.36
N ARG A 295 5.85 -9.54 -20.24
CA ARG A 295 5.60 -8.11 -20.07
C ARG A 295 6.14 -7.60 -18.75
N LEU A 296 5.91 -8.32 -17.66
CA LEU A 296 6.36 -7.96 -16.31
C LEU A 296 7.89 -7.95 -16.26
N LYS A 297 8.57 -8.99 -16.76
CA LYS A 297 10.03 -9.04 -16.86
C LYS A 297 10.59 -7.86 -17.66
N LYS A 298 9.99 -7.55 -18.82
CA LYS A 298 10.38 -6.38 -19.63
C LYS A 298 10.23 -5.05 -18.88
N ASN A 299 9.19 -4.90 -18.07
CA ASN A 299 8.97 -3.69 -17.28
C ASN A 299 9.94 -3.59 -16.09
N ILE A 300 10.16 -4.68 -15.35
CA ILE A 300 11.06 -4.72 -14.19
C ILE A 300 12.51 -4.49 -14.61
N ASN A 301 12.94 -5.04 -15.74
CA ASN A 301 14.29 -4.88 -16.25
C ASN A 301 14.56 -3.51 -16.89
N ASN A 302 13.56 -2.62 -16.95
CA ASN A 302 13.69 -1.27 -17.45
C ASN A 302 13.48 -0.26 -16.29
N PRO A 303 14.54 0.36 -15.76
CA PRO A 303 14.43 1.29 -14.64
C PRO A 303 13.46 2.45 -14.90
N GLY A 304 13.43 2.99 -16.12
CA GLY A 304 12.53 4.07 -16.50
C GLY A 304 11.05 3.67 -16.48
N LYS A 305 10.72 2.39 -16.70
CA LYS A 305 9.35 1.87 -16.57
C LYS A 305 9.04 1.51 -15.12
N LEU A 306 9.95 0.83 -14.45
CA LEU A 306 9.78 0.40 -13.07
C LEU A 306 9.60 1.58 -12.12
N MET A 307 10.40 2.64 -12.29
CA MET A 307 10.39 3.82 -11.43
C MET A 307 9.50 4.96 -11.95
N MET A 308 8.76 4.76 -13.04
CA MET A 308 8.03 5.83 -13.74
C MET A 308 7.10 6.62 -12.80
N ILE A 309 6.33 5.95 -11.97
CA ILE A 309 5.38 6.63 -11.08
C ILE A 309 6.08 7.47 -10.01
N LEU A 310 7.17 6.95 -9.43
CA LEU A 310 7.99 7.69 -8.47
C LEU A 310 8.66 8.89 -9.12
N ALA A 311 9.22 8.69 -10.31
CA ALA A 311 9.81 9.80 -11.08
C ALA A 311 8.76 10.87 -11.42
N CYS A 312 7.51 10.49 -11.71
CA CYS A 312 6.42 11.46 -11.89
C CYS A 312 6.20 12.29 -10.61
N TYR A 313 6.10 11.65 -9.45
CA TYR A 313 5.92 12.37 -8.17
C TYR A 313 7.09 13.32 -7.86
N LEU A 314 8.32 12.89 -8.14
CA LEU A 314 9.51 13.70 -7.90
C LEU A 314 9.64 14.92 -8.85
N TYR A 315 8.95 14.90 -10.00
CA TYR A 315 8.90 16.04 -10.94
C TYR A 315 7.66 16.93 -10.78
N MET A 316 6.62 16.46 -10.08
CA MET A 316 5.40 17.24 -9.84
C MET A 316 5.60 18.27 -8.72
N GLU A 317 4.89 19.39 -8.83
CA GLU A 317 4.68 20.27 -7.68
C GLU A 317 3.96 19.49 -6.58
N PRO A 318 4.48 19.50 -5.35
CA PRO A 318 3.91 18.66 -4.29
C PRO A 318 2.42 18.90 -4.02
N GLU A 319 1.97 20.16 -4.06
CA GLU A 319 0.57 20.50 -3.83
C GLU A 319 -0.35 20.11 -5.00
N LEU A 320 0.20 19.93 -6.21
CA LEU A 320 -0.52 19.40 -7.35
C LEU A 320 -0.82 17.89 -7.15
N ILE A 321 0.08 17.15 -6.47
CA ILE A 321 -0.17 15.76 -6.09
C ILE A 321 -1.36 15.69 -5.13
N ASP A 322 -1.39 16.57 -4.12
CA ASP A 322 -2.48 16.65 -3.14
C ASP A 322 -3.84 16.96 -3.81
N ALA A 323 -3.84 17.84 -4.82
CA ALA A 323 -5.06 18.22 -5.53
C ALA A 323 -5.58 17.15 -6.49
N ALA A 324 -4.78 16.15 -6.86
CA ALA A 324 -5.06 15.26 -7.98
C ALA A 324 -6.35 14.45 -7.79
N ALA A 325 -6.53 13.81 -6.63
CA ALA A 325 -7.71 12.97 -6.37
C ALA A 325 -8.99 13.80 -6.26
N ILE A 326 -9.00 14.82 -5.41
CA ILE A 326 -10.15 15.66 -5.14
C ILE A 326 -10.62 16.44 -6.40
N SER A 327 -9.66 16.84 -7.27
CA SER A 327 -9.99 17.52 -8.53
C SER A 327 -10.53 16.56 -9.58
N ALA A 328 -9.95 15.36 -9.70
CA ALA A 328 -10.39 14.37 -10.69
C ALA A 328 -11.80 13.84 -10.40
N ILE A 329 -12.17 13.73 -9.13
CA ILE A 329 -13.48 13.27 -8.67
C ILE A 329 -14.51 14.42 -8.69
N GLY A 330 -14.07 15.67 -8.96
CA GLY A 330 -14.98 16.81 -9.21
C GLY A 330 -15.35 17.63 -7.98
N ARG A 331 -14.65 17.47 -6.85
CA ARG A 331 -14.90 18.22 -5.61
C ARG A 331 -13.98 19.44 -5.42
N PHE A 332 -13.02 19.64 -6.31
CA PHE A 332 -12.12 20.80 -6.29
C PHE A 332 -11.87 21.31 -7.71
N ASN A 333 -12.02 22.63 -7.91
CA ASN A 333 -11.95 23.24 -9.24
C ASN A 333 -10.49 23.59 -9.62
N SER A 334 -9.71 22.57 -9.99
CA SER A 334 -8.39 22.74 -10.60
C SER A 334 -8.31 21.94 -11.88
N SER A 335 -8.00 22.60 -12.99
CA SER A 335 -7.80 21.90 -14.26
C SER A 335 -6.47 21.18 -14.32
N ALA A 336 -5.42 21.68 -13.66
CA ALA A 336 -4.15 20.99 -13.51
C ALA A 336 -4.30 19.71 -12.65
N GLY A 337 -4.97 19.82 -11.49
CA GLY A 337 -5.26 18.68 -10.62
C GLY A 337 -6.13 17.64 -11.32
N LYS A 338 -7.18 18.07 -12.03
CA LYS A 338 -8.06 17.19 -12.81
C LYS A 338 -7.30 16.47 -13.94
N PHE A 339 -6.37 17.16 -14.60
CA PHE A 339 -5.55 16.56 -15.65
C PHE A 339 -4.64 15.47 -15.08
N ILE A 340 -3.86 15.77 -14.03
CA ILE A 340 -2.98 14.78 -13.38
C ILE A 340 -3.78 13.61 -12.80
N GLY A 341 -4.82 13.90 -12.03
CA GLY A 341 -5.64 12.85 -11.40
C GLY A 341 -6.37 11.96 -12.42
N SER A 342 -6.75 12.50 -13.59
CA SER A 342 -7.48 11.73 -14.61
C SER A 342 -6.55 11.01 -15.57
N ALA A 343 -5.55 11.70 -16.12
CA ALA A 343 -4.70 11.19 -17.19
C ALA A 343 -3.53 10.34 -16.70
N ILE A 344 -2.94 10.70 -15.53
CA ILE A 344 -1.77 10.04 -14.97
C ILE A 344 -2.17 9.02 -13.90
N LEU A 345 -3.07 9.40 -12.97
CA LEU A 345 -3.41 8.58 -11.80
C LEU A 345 -4.72 7.79 -11.97
N GLY A 346 -5.50 8.06 -13.00
CA GLY A 346 -6.69 7.26 -13.35
C GLY A 346 -7.92 7.45 -12.46
N TYR A 347 -7.96 8.46 -11.60
CA TYR A 347 -9.05 8.66 -10.62
C TYR A 347 -10.41 9.03 -11.24
N LYS A 348 -10.46 9.57 -12.46
CA LYS A 348 -11.71 9.96 -13.09
C LYS A 348 -12.59 8.78 -13.49
N LYS A 349 -11.96 7.68 -13.91
CA LYS A 349 -12.67 6.47 -14.37
C LYS A 349 -12.20 5.32 -13.48
N ARG A 350 -13.04 4.92 -12.56
CA ARG A 350 -12.81 3.72 -11.74
C ARG A 350 -12.94 2.47 -12.60
N ASN A 351 -11.92 2.14 -13.37
CA ASN A 351 -11.88 0.99 -14.26
C ASN A 351 -10.58 0.16 -14.12
N GLY A 352 -9.76 0.50 -13.12
CA GLY A 352 -8.51 -0.19 -12.85
C GLY A 352 -8.72 -1.50 -12.10
N TYR A 353 -7.78 -2.42 -12.32
CA TYR A 353 -7.63 -3.67 -11.57
C TYR A 353 -6.19 -3.77 -11.10
N SER A 354 -5.97 -4.18 -9.87
CA SER A 354 -4.61 -4.33 -9.35
C SER A 354 -4.41 -5.60 -8.53
N VAL A 355 -3.18 -6.10 -8.56
CA VAL A 355 -2.72 -7.24 -7.77
C VAL A 355 -1.48 -6.82 -7.00
N THR A 356 -1.52 -7.04 -5.69
CA THR A 356 -0.38 -6.89 -4.79
C THR A 356 -0.12 -8.20 -4.09
N ASN A 357 0.97 -8.87 -4.46
CA ASN A 357 1.38 -10.12 -3.86
C ASN A 357 2.59 -9.88 -2.94
N LEU A 358 2.41 -10.09 -1.64
CA LEU A 358 3.47 -9.95 -0.63
C LEU A 358 4.36 -11.19 -0.53
N GLY A 359 4.07 -12.25 -1.29
CA GLY A 359 4.85 -13.48 -1.30
C GLY A 359 4.54 -14.42 -0.16
N ASN A 360 5.47 -15.35 0.10
CA ASN A 360 5.42 -16.28 1.22
C ASN A 360 6.28 -15.78 2.38
N VAL A 361 5.82 -16.01 3.59
CA VAL A 361 6.56 -15.79 4.83
C VAL A 361 6.54 -17.07 5.64
N ASP A 362 7.72 -17.56 5.98
CA ASP A 362 7.88 -18.68 6.89
C ASP A 362 8.18 -18.11 8.29
N ASN A 363 7.18 -18.13 9.16
CA ASN A 363 7.32 -17.65 10.53
C ASN A 363 6.57 -18.59 11.48
N PRO A 364 7.28 -19.31 12.36
CA PRO A 364 6.66 -20.30 13.26
C PRO A 364 5.73 -19.65 14.30
N ASN A 365 5.84 -18.35 14.53
CA ASN A 365 5.05 -17.61 15.51
C ASN A 365 3.72 -17.08 14.93
N ILE A 366 3.46 -17.30 13.64
CA ILE A 366 2.26 -16.86 12.94
C ILE A 366 1.59 -18.08 12.32
N VAL A 367 0.39 -18.42 12.78
CA VAL A 367 -0.40 -19.54 12.25
C VAL A 367 -0.85 -19.25 10.81
N GLU A 368 -1.38 -18.05 10.58
CA GLU A 368 -1.83 -17.58 9.28
C GLU A 368 -1.85 -16.06 9.23
N ALA A 369 -1.75 -15.49 8.04
CA ALA A 369 -1.97 -14.07 7.84
C ALA A 369 -2.62 -13.76 6.50
N MET A 370 -3.22 -12.57 6.40
CA MET A 370 -3.90 -12.06 5.21
C MET A 370 -3.55 -10.58 5.00
N PHE A 371 -3.30 -10.21 3.76
CA PHE A 371 -3.13 -8.82 3.35
C PHE A 371 -4.47 -8.24 2.90
N ILE A 372 -4.99 -7.25 3.61
CA ILE A 372 -6.18 -6.47 3.26
C ILE A 372 -5.71 -5.26 2.44
N PRO A 373 -5.91 -5.25 1.11
CA PRO A 373 -5.34 -4.22 0.25
C PRO A 373 -6.08 -2.88 0.35
N PRO A 374 -5.45 -1.75 -0.02
CA PRO A 374 -6.12 -0.47 -0.10
C PRO A 374 -7.12 -0.45 -1.27
N ALA A 375 -8.21 0.31 -1.11
CA ALA A 375 -9.19 0.53 -2.16
C ALA A 375 -8.93 1.88 -2.85
N SER A 376 -7.95 1.93 -3.75
CA SER A 376 -7.67 3.15 -4.52
C SER A 376 -8.89 3.60 -5.34
N PRO A 377 -9.20 4.91 -5.39
CA PRO A 377 -10.28 5.44 -6.21
C PRO A 377 -10.18 5.13 -7.71
N ALA A 378 -8.99 4.79 -8.20
CA ALA A 378 -8.75 4.42 -9.59
C ALA A 378 -9.18 2.98 -9.92
N ASN A 379 -9.30 2.11 -8.92
CA ASN A 379 -9.53 0.68 -9.11
C ASN A 379 -10.97 0.28 -8.83
N VAL A 380 -11.49 -0.62 -9.67
CA VAL A 380 -12.72 -1.36 -9.38
C VAL A 380 -12.44 -2.40 -8.32
N LYS A 381 -11.31 -3.12 -8.50
CA LYS A 381 -10.87 -4.18 -7.58
C LYS A 381 -9.37 -4.11 -7.35
N THR A 382 -8.98 -4.37 -6.11
CA THR A 382 -7.59 -4.57 -5.71
C THR A 382 -7.49 -5.91 -4.99
N MET A 383 -6.69 -6.84 -5.49
CA MET A 383 -6.43 -8.13 -4.87
C MET A 383 -5.11 -8.08 -4.09
N GLY A 384 -5.18 -8.28 -2.80
CA GLY A 384 -4.06 -8.52 -1.91
C GLY A 384 -3.82 -10.02 -1.76
N VAL A 385 -2.57 -10.46 -1.83
CA VAL A 385 -2.18 -11.87 -1.69
C VAL A 385 -1.03 -11.99 -0.70
N LEU A 386 -1.15 -12.96 0.19
CA LEU A 386 -0.12 -13.29 1.17
C LEU A 386 -0.17 -14.79 1.45
N SER A 387 0.99 -15.43 1.51
CA SER A 387 1.13 -16.80 2.03
C SER A 387 1.91 -16.80 3.33
N VAL A 388 1.46 -17.59 4.29
CA VAL A 388 2.21 -17.90 5.51
C VAL A 388 2.22 -19.41 5.67
N ASN A 389 3.41 -19.98 5.84
CA ASN A 389 3.61 -21.42 5.99
C ASN A 389 2.87 -22.24 4.89
N HIS A 390 3.00 -21.79 3.64
CA HIS A 390 2.34 -22.36 2.44
C HIS A 390 0.81 -22.25 2.37
N ARG A 391 0.15 -21.67 3.37
CA ARG A 391 -1.28 -21.33 3.31
C ARG A 391 -1.44 -19.97 2.67
N LEU A 392 -2.08 -19.90 1.49
CA LEU A 392 -2.26 -18.66 0.75
C LEU A 392 -3.63 -18.07 1.02
N LYS A 393 -3.68 -16.78 1.36
CA LYS A 393 -4.91 -16.01 1.46
C LYS A 393 -4.93 -14.88 0.42
N LYS A 394 -6.08 -14.77 -0.27
CA LYS A 394 -6.40 -13.63 -1.14
C LYS A 394 -7.48 -12.80 -0.46
N CYS A 395 -7.30 -11.50 -0.41
CA CYS A 395 -8.34 -10.55 -0.01
C CYS A 395 -8.57 -9.58 -1.17
N THR A 396 -9.81 -9.48 -1.64
CA THR A 396 -10.16 -8.55 -2.72
C THR A 396 -11.00 -7.42 -2.17
N ALA A 397 -10.45 -6.21 -2.17
CA ALA A 397 -11.19 -4.99 -1.92
C ALA A 397 -11.89 -4.55 -3.21
N HIS A 398 -13.20 -4.28 -3.15
CA HIS A 398 -13.96 -3.75 -4.27
C HIS A 398 -15.02 -2.76 -3.80
N TYR A 399 -15.26 -1.74 -4.60
CA TYR A 399 -16.36 -0.80 -4.37
C TYR A 399 -17.70 -1.47 -4.70
N GLN A 400 -18.71 -1.21 -3.86
CA GLN A 400 -20.09 -1.66 -4.07
C GLN A 400 -20.81 -0.86 -5.14
#